data_9c6b1249b8de2e41e0f464f639c94d10
#
_entry.id   9c6b1249b8de2e41e0f464f639c94d10
#
_cell.length_a   1.000
_cell.length_b   1.000
_cell.length_c   1.000
_cell.angle_alpha   90.00
_cell.angle_beta   90.00
_cell.angle_gamma   90.00
#
_symmetry.space_group_name_H-M   'P 1'
#
loop_
_entity.id
_entity.type
_entity.pdbx_description
1 polymer ?
#
loop_
_entity_poly.entity_id
_entity_poly.type
_entity_poly.pdbx_seq_one_letter_code
_entity_poly.pdbx_strand_id
1 'polypeptide(L)'
;MSFRFGLLSAITLFAGNAATLSAANDEEPSSRRWAVIAGMHLSCPTTAVNEQSGQYADKAASFGSAEGNVMVEYYLRNPHFSVVGGYNAETMEWYGSDVDVTMHNIALGARYYPLSTACVIQPYAALMTYTNVGQSNDRGTMSSSGGGYSCERRYEISSPRVSVAPTVGFDCYIFSSLALEFQYGFPLAIDGKTNVSTTYGGQQTAYRMRSDMHRHNIQIGVKATFPLRFTTEDGNSLFRMIYMALGIYDPDDDPKPETKKERRKSSLNKVLNSY
;
A
#
# COMPACT_ATOMS: atom_id res chain seq x y z
N MET A 1 -21.21 0.15 9.94
CA MET A 1 -20.39 0.07 11.17
C MET A 1 -19.70 -1.31 11.37
N SER A 2 -19.69 -2.21 10.39
CA SER A 2 -19.18 -3.59 10.56
C SER A 2 -17.78 -3.87 9.92
N PHE A 3 -17.19 -2.90 9.25
CA PHE A 3 -15.89 -3.09 8.56
C PHE A 3 -14.66 -3.02 9.50
N ARG A 4 -14.81 -2.43 10.69
CA ARG A 4 -13.71 -2.25 11.65
C ARG A 4 -13.29 -3.53 12.40
N PHE A 5 -14.17 -4.52 12.53
CA PHE A 5 -13.86 -5.77 13.24
C PHE A 5 -13.16 -6.82 12.38
N GLY A 6 -13.38 -6.84 11.07
CA GLY A 6 -12.76 -7.82 10.18
C GLY A 6 -11.26 -7.62 9.98
N LEU A 7 -10.79 -6.37 9.94
CA LEU A 7 -9.38 -6.06 9.71
C LEU A 7 -8.50 -6.39 10.93
N LEU A 8 -8.99 -6.11 12.14
CA LEU A 8 -8.25 -6.45 13.38
C LEU A 8 -8.16 -7.97 13.59
N SER A 9 -9.21 -8.72 13.29
CA SER A 9 -9.19 -10.19 13.42
C SER A 9 -8.28 -10.87 12.41
N ALA A 10 -8.16 -10.34 11.18
CA ALA A 10 -7.21 -10.85 10.20
C ALA A 10 -5.75 -10.60 10.61
N ILE A 11 -5.45 -9.43 11.16
CA ILE A 11 -4.10 -9.09 11.64
C ILE A 11 -3.70 -9.97 12.84
N THR A 12 -4.64 -10.26 13.74
CA THR A 12 -4.35 -11.10 14.93
C THR A 12 -4.13 -12.58 14.56
N LEU A 13 -4.87 -13.10 13.58
CA LEU A 13 -4.69 -14.48 13.06
C LEU A 13 -3.35 -14.64 12.32
N PHE A 14 -2.91 -13.64 11.55
CA PHE A 14 -1.61 -13.68 10.87
C PHE A 14 -0.43 -13.52 11.85
N ALA A 15 -0.56 -12.68 12.87
CA ALA A 15 0.50 -12.48 13.86
C ALA A 15 0.74 -13.73 14.73
N GLY A 16 -0.29 -14.52 15.04
CA GLY A 16 -0.18 -15.76 15.81
C GLY A 16 0.58 -16.87 15.09
N ASN A 17 0.43 -16.98 13.76
CA ASN A 17 1.14 -17.99 12.97
C ASN A 17 2.56 -17.56 12.56
N ALA A 18 2.84 -16.26 12.47
CA ALA A 18 4.17 -15.75 12.12
C ALA A 18 5.24 -16.04 13.21
N ALA A 19 4.83 -16.14 14.46
CA ALA A 19 5.76 -16.43 15.57
C ALA A 19 6.33 -17.86 15.53
N THR A 20 5.64 -18.80 14.87
CA THR A 20 6.08 -20.21 14.77
C THR A 20 6.99 -20.47 13.57
N LEU A 21 6.96 -19.63 12.53
CA LEU A 21 7.80 -19.74 11.34
C LEU A 21 9.20 -19.13 11.52
N SER A 22 9.42 -18.37 12.58
CA SER A 22 10.69 -17.65 12.84
C SER A 22 11.86 -18.50 13.31
N ALA A 23 11.71 -19.83 13.46
CA ALA A 23 12.71 -20.67 14.14
C ALA A 23 13.68 -21.43 13.21
N ALA A 24 13.66 -21.21 11.89
CA ALA A 24 14.33 -22.12 10.96
C ALA A 24 15.62 -21.63 10.28
N ASN A 25 15.97 -20.34 10.31
CA ASN A 25 17.14 -19.87 9.57
C ASN A 25 18.11 -19.07 10.43
N ASP A 26 19.16 -19.78 10.92
CA ASP A 26 20.36 -19.20 11.55
C ASP A 26 21.34 -18.58 10.51
N GLU A 27 20.95 -18.39 9.26
CA GLU A 27 21.77 -17.68 8.29
C GLU A 27 21.57 -16.18 8.40
N GLU A 28 22.66 -15.47 8.67
CA GLU A 28 22.72 -14.01 8.82
C GLU A 28 21.93 -13.27 7.73
N PRO A 29 20.92 -12.48 8.09
CA PRO A 29 20.13 -11.71 7.13
C PRO A 29 20.88 -10.48 6.58
N SER A 30 22.19 -10.45 6.65
CA SER A 30 23.03 -9.26 6.55
C SER A 30 23.32 -8.74 5.14
N SER A 31 22.65 -9.21 4.08
CA SER A 31 23.08 -8.81 2.74
C SER A 31 22.01 -8.21 1.83
N ARG A 32 20.80 -7.98 2.30
CA ARG A 32 19.83 -7.20 1.52
C ARG A 32 20.30 -5.76 1.45
N ARG A 33 20.70 -5.31 0.27
CA ARG A 33 21.15 -3.92 0.07
C ARG A 33 20.16 -3.10 -0.73
N TRP A 34 19.51 -3.73 -1.70
CA TRP A 34 18.60 -3.09 -2.62
C TRP A 34 17.31 -3.89 -2.72
N ALA A 35 16.22 -3.19 -3.01
CA ALA A 35 15.01 -3.82 -3.47
C ALA A 35 14.39 -2.99 -4.59
N VAL A 36 13.69 -3.67 -5.49
CA VAL A 36 12.82 -3.05 -6.49
C VAL A 36 11.40 -3.41 -6.13
N ILE A 37 10.53 -2.41 -6.13
CA ILE A 37 9.13 -2.53 -5.80
C ILE A 37 8.34 -2.10 -7.03
N ALA A 38 7.42 -2.97 -7.46
CA ALA A 38 6.45 -2.65 -8.50
C ALA A 38 5.05 -2.96 -7.96
N GLY A 39 4.14 -2.03 -8.09
CA GLY A 39 2.82 -2.18 -7.50
C GLY A 39 1.76 -1.33 -8.16
N MET A 40 0.58 -1.45 -7.61
CA MET A 40 -0.57 -0.63 -7.94
C MET A 40 -1.08 0.03 -6.67
N HIS A 41 -1.60 1.23 -6.79
CA HIS A 41 -2.22 1.91 -5.68
C HIS A 41 -3.57 2.48 -6.07
N LEU A 42 -4.41 2.65 -5.06
CA LEU A 42 -5.72 3.26 -5.13
C LEU A 42 -5.71 4.48 -4.24
N SER A 43 -6.08 5.61 -4.80
CA SER A 43 -6.20 6.86 -4.05
C SER A 43 -7.66 7.24 -3.88
N CYS A 44 -7.98 7.74 -2.69
CA CYS A 44 -9.30 8.22 -2.35
C CYS A 44 -9.17 9.62 -1.73
N PRO A 45 -9.72 10.69 -2.34
CA PRO A 45 -9.67 12.01 -1.77
C PRO A 45 -10.40 12.08 -0.44
N THR A 46 -9.95 12.95 0.46
CA THR A 46 -10.69 13.27 1.68
C THR A 46 -11.97 14.01 1.36
N THR A 47 -12.90 14.06 2.31
CA THR A 47 -14.19 14.76 2.15
C THR A 47 -13.99 16.23 1.78
N ALA A 48 -14.81 16.69 0.83
CA ALA A 48 -14.94 18.11 0.52
C ALA A 48 -15.89 18.78 1.53
N VAL A 49 -15.70 20.07 1.76
CA VAL A 49 -16.53 20.90 2.64
C VAL A 49 -17.36 21.86 1.81
N ASN A 50 -18.64 21.96 2.13
CA ASN A 50 -19.49 23.00 1.58
C ASN A 50 -19.17 24.34 2.28
N GLU A 51 -18.65 25.30 1.54
CA GLU A 51 -18.22 26.59 2.10
C GLU A 51 -19.40 27.40 2.70
N GLN A 52 -20.63 27.19 2.24
CA GLN A 52 -21.80 27.95 2.72
C GLN A 52 -22.37 27.38 4.03
N SER A 53 -22.37 26.07 4.19
CA SER A 53 -22.96 25.40 5.37
C SER A 53 -21.91 24.90 6.36
N GLY A 54 -20.64 24.83 5.98
CA GLY A 54 -19.58 24.18 6.76
C GLY A 54 -19.74 22.66 6.90
N GLN A 55 -20.71 22.08 6.21
CA GLN A 55 -20.99 20.64 6.25
C GLN A 55 -20.11 19.89 5.27
N TYR A 56 -19.75 18.67 5.64
CA TYR A 56 -19.05 17.75 4.73
C TYR A 56 -20.01 17.27 3.63
N ALA A 57 -19.45 16.94 2.47
CA ALA A 57 -20.22 16.36 1.39
C ALA A 57 -20.82 15.01 1.80
N ASP A 58 -22.09 14.81 1.51
CA ASP A 58 -22.83 13.58 1.85
C ASP A 58 -22.36 12.36 1.03
N LYS A 59 -21.72 12.59 -0.11
CA LYS A 59 -21.18 11.51 -0.96
C LYS A 59 -19.75 11.19 -0.55
N ALA A 60 -19.52 9.93 -0.26
CA ALA A 60 -18.15 9.42 -0.17
C ALA A 60 -17.42 9.69 -1.48
N ALA A 61 -16.16 10.12 -1.39
CA ALA A 61 -15.31 10.20 -2.55
C ALA A 61 -15.23 8.84 -3.24
N SER A 62 -15.28 8.83 -4.56
CA SER A 62 -14.98 7.63 -5.32
C SER A 62 -13.50 7.32 -5.22
N PHE A 63 -13.16 6.03 -5.18
CA PHE A 63 -11.78 5.63 -5.39
C PHE A 63 -11.39 6.01 -6.81
N GLY A 64 -10.18 6.57 -6.95
CA GLY A 64 -9.57 6.78 -8.25
C GLY A 64 -9.27 5.47 -8.96
N SER A 65 -8.79 5.56 -10.18
CA SER A 65 -8.31 4.39 -10.91
C SER A 65 -7.09 3.78 -10.22
N ALA A 66 -6.92 2.47 -10.40
CA ALA A 66 -5.72 1.80 -9.95
C ALA A 66 -4.56 2.17 -10.87
N GLU A 67 -3.54 2.81 -10.33
CA GLU A 67 -2.38 3.27 -11.06
C GLU A 67 -1.11 2.54 -10.62
N GLY A 68 -0.11 2.52 -11.50
CA GLY A 68 1.14 1.84 -11.26
C GLY A 68 2.18 2.68 -10.55
N ASN A 69 3.01 2.04 -9.75
CA ASN A 69 4.22 2.62 -9.20
C ASN A 69 5.44 1.70 -9.39
N VAL A 70 6.61 2.32 -9.47
CA VAL A 70 7.90 1.62 -9.46
C VAL A 70 8.84 2.37 -8.54
N MET A 71 9.36 1.67 -7.55
CA MET A 71 10.27 2.25 -6.57
C MET A 71 11.52 1.39 -6.39
N VAL A 72 12.58 2.03 -5.96
CA VAL A 72 13.83 1.38 -5.54
C VAL A 72 14.04 1.71 -4.08
N GLU A 73 14.36 0.70 -3.29
CA GLU A 73 14.67 0.83 -1.87
C GLU A 73 16.13 0.46 -1.62
N TYR A 74 16.80 1.24 -0.80
CA TYR A 74 18.15 1.01 -0.35
C TYR A 74 18.18 0.85 1.16
N TYR A 75 18.63 -0.32 1.65
CA TYR A 75 18.78 -0.59 3.07
C TYR A 75 20.09 0.02 3.59
N LEU A 76 19.99 0.80 4.63
CA LEU A 76 21.15 1.41 5.27
C LEU A 76 21.98 0.36 6.02
N ARG A 77 23.15 0.75 6.49
CA ARG A 77 23.99 -0.12 7.33
C ARG A 77 23.26 -0.64 8.56
N ASN A 78 22.37 0.15 9.14
CA ASN A 78 21.40 -0.31 10.12
C ASN A 78 20.20 -0.90 9.39
N PRO A 79 19.93 -2.21 9.48
CA PRO A 79 18.88 -2.89 8.71
C PRO A 79 17.46 -2.44 9.09
N HIS A 80 17.31 -1.71 10.19
CA HIS A 80 16.03 -1.13 10.58
C HIS A 80 15.64 0.11 9.75
N PHE A 81 16.56 0.68 8.96
CA PHE A 81 16.30 1.86 8.17
C PHE A 81 16.60 1.64 6.70
N SER A 82 15.72 2.16 5.86
CA SER A 82 15.93 2.23 4.42
C SER A 82 15.51 3.58 3.85
N VAL A 83 16.00 3.88 2.66
CA VAL A 83 15.57 5.01 1.84
C VAL A 83 14.90 4.44 0.61
N VAL A 84 13.75 4.96 0.25
CA VAL A 84 12.98 4.53 -0.91
C VAL A 84 12.72 5.72 -1.82
N GLY A 85 12.82 5.50 -3.13
CA GLY A 85 12.52 6.52 -4.11
C GLY A 85 12.07 5.90 -5.42
N GLY A 86 11.29 6.65 -6.20
CA GLY A 86 10.78 6.15 -7.47
C GLY A 86 9.71 7.01 -8.08
N TYR A 87 8.93 6.40 -8.93
CA TYR A 87 7.84 7.02 -9.67
C TYR A 87 6.50 6.42 -9.29
N ASN A 88 5.52 7.31 -9.20
CA ASN A 88 4.14 6.98 -8.86
C ASN A 88 3.20 7.80 -9.75
N ALA A 89 2.35 7.15 -10.55
CA ALA A 89 1.23 7.78 -11.24
C ALA A 89 -0.03 7.65 -10.37
N GLU A 90 -0.88 8.67 -10.37
CA GLU A 90 -2.06 8.74 -9.53
C GLU A 90 -3.17 9.49 -10.25
N THR A 91 -4.31 8.84 -10.47
CA THR A 91 -5.48 9.45 -11.08
C THR A 91 -6.65 9.43 -10.11
N MET A 92 -7.28 10.56 -9.93
CA MET A 92 -8.42 10.73 -9.03
C MET A 92 -9.51 11.58 -9.67
N GLU A 93 -10.75 11.18 -9.44
CA GLU A 93 -11.92 12.01 -9.67
C GLU A 93 -12.20 12.86 -8.43
N TRP A 94 -12.27 14.16 -8.62
CA TRP A 94 -12.57 15.10 -7.53
C TRP A 94 -14.06 15.41 -7.45
N TYR A 95 -14.56 15.47 -6.24
CA TYR A 95 -15.96 15.65 -5.87
C TYR A 95 -16.76 16.50 -6.83
N GLY A 96 -17.71 15.85 -7.52
CA GLY A 96 -18.70 16.52 -8.34
C GLY A 96 -18.14 17.29 -9.53
N SER A 97 -16.85 17.12 -9.84
CA SER A 97 -16.27 17.73 -11.03
C SER A 97 -16.47 16.88 -12.28
N ASP A 98 -16.71 15.56 -12.12
CA ASP A 98 -16.68 14.57 -13.20
C ASP A 98 -15.39 14.67 -14.05
N VAL A 99 -14.30 15.16 -13.43
CA VAL A 99 -13.01 15.39 -14.06
C VAL A 99 -11.95 14.57 -13.35
N ASP A 100 -11.28 13.73 -14.10
CA ASP A 100 -10.13 12.98 -13.66
C ASP A 100 -8.87 13.84 -13.70
N VAL A 101 -8.15 13.86 -12.60
CA VAL A 101 -6.85 14.52 -12.50
C VAL A 101 -5.76 13.49 -12.34
N THR A 102 -4.86 13.43 -13.30
CA THR A 102 -3.68 12.56 -13.24
C THR A 102 -2.48 13.34 -12.73
N MET A 103 -1.84 12.82 -11.70
CA MET A 103 -0.61 13.36 -11.13
C MET A 103 0.54 12.38 -11.36
N HIS A 104 1.64 12.90 -11.87
CA HIS A 104 2.88 12.15 -12.05
C HIS A 104 3.87 12.55 -10.95
N ASN A 105 4.11 11.67 -10.01
CA ASN A 105 4.88 11.99 -8.81
C ASN A 105 6.24 11.30 -8.83
N ILE A 106 7.28 12.06 -8.48
CA ILE A 106 8.54 11.50 -8.01
C ILE A 106 8.40 11.31 -6.50
N ALA A 107 8.55 10.08 -6.04
CA ALA A 107 8.45 9.70 -4.65
C ALA A 107 9.86 9.57 -4.04
N LEU A 108 10.01 10.07 -2.81
CA LEU A 108 11.20 9.88 -1.99
C LEU A 108 10.77 9.73 -0.53
N GLY A 109 11.39 8.83 0.21
CA GLY A 109 11.05 8.62 1.61
C GLY A 109 12.06 7.80 2.38
N ALA A 110 11.79 7.67 3.68
CA ALA A 110 12.53 6.82 4.58
C ALA A 110 11.56 5.85 5.28
N ARG A 111 11.99 4.61 5.46
CA ARG A 111 11.25 3.55 6.14
C ARG A 111 11.99 3.11 7.39
N TYR A 112 11.23 2.77 8.41
CA TYR A 112 11.71 2.18 9.66
C TYR A 112 11.04 0.83 9.87
N TYR A 113 11.83 -0.21 10.01
CA TYR A 113 11.42 -1.60 10.26
C TYR A 113 11.68 -1.96 11.73
N PRO A 114 10.66 -2.06 12.57
CA PRO A 114 10.84 -2.36 14.00
C PRO A 114 11.29 -3.79 14.27
N LEU A 115 11.00 -4.72 13.35
CA LEU A 115 11.33 -6.13 13.51
C LEU A 115 12.61 -6.52 12.78
N SER A 116 13.21 -7.63 13.21
CA SER A 116 14.37 -8.22 12.52
C SER A 116 14.03 -8.61 11.08
N THR A 117 15.01 -8.51 10.20
CA THR A 117 14.92 -8.93 8.80
C THR A 117 14.71 -10.44 8.61
N ALA A 118 14.84 -11.24 9.68
CA ALA A 118 14.52 -12.67 9.68
C ALA A 118 13.01 -12.97 9.76
N CYS A 119 12.17 -11.99 10.07
CA CYS A 119 10.73 -12.19 10.13
C CYS A 119 10.13 -12.29 8.73
N VAL A 120 9.21 -13.25 8.52
CA VAL A 120 8.45 -13.41 7.27
C VAL A 120 7.57 -12.18 7.02
N ILE A 121 6.99 -11.62 8.07
CA ILE A 121 6.21 -10.38 8.00
C ILE A 121 7.03 -9.27 8.63
N GLN A 122 7.34 -8.24 7.87
CA GLN A 122 8.14 -7.10 8.28
C GLN A 122 7.30 -5.83 8.22
N PRO A 123 6.63 -5.45 9.31
CA PRO A 123 5.92 -4.18 9.38
C PRO A 123 6.91 -3.02 9.31
N TYR A 124 6.46 -1.90 8.74
CA TYR A 124 7.23 -0.67 8.71
C TYR A 124 6.37 0.56 8.89
N ALA A 125 7.00 1.62 9.36
CA ALA A 125 6.50 2.99 9.29
C ALA A 125 7.38 3.78 8.34
N ALA A 126 6.81 4.71 7.60
CA ALA A 126 7.55 5.53 6.64
C ALA A 126 7.05 6.98 6.64
N LEU A 127 7.94 7.87 6.23
CA LEU A 127 7.58 9.21 5.81
C LEU A 127 7.95 9.36 4.33
N MET A 128 6.93 9.55 3.49
CA MET A 128 7.09 9.69 2.06
C MET A 128 6.84 11.14 1.64
N THR A 129 7.54 11.59 0.63
CA THR A 129 7.32 12.88 -0.04
C THR A 129 7.07 12.59 -1.51
N TYR A 130 6.03 13.18 -2.06
CA TYR A 130 5.66 13.08 -3.47
C TYR A 130 5.77 14.46 -4.10
N THR A 131 6.57 14.58 -5.16
CA THR A 131 6.71 15.81 -5.94
C THR A 131 6.04 15.59 -7.29
N ASN A 132 4.97 16.33 -7.56
CA ASN A 132 4.26 16.26 -8.82
C ASN A 132 5.06 16.98 -9.91
N VAL A 133 5.49 16.25 -10.93
CA VAL A 133 6.25 16.76 -12.08
C VAL A 133 5.34 17.13 -13.26
N GLY A 134 4.09 16.66 -13.23
CA GLY A 134 3.07 16.97 -14.24
C GLY A 134 1.99 17.93 -13.70
N GLN A 135 2.38 18.98 -12.99
CA GLN A 135 1.41 19.89 -12.39
C GLN A 135 0.44 20.41 -13.43
N SER A 136 -0.85 20.05 -13.27
CA SER A 136 -1.95 20.58 -14.07
C SER A 136 -2.84 21.45 -13.19
N ASN A 137 -3.09 22.66 -13.67
CA ASN A 137 -4.21 23.47 -13.19
C ASN A 137 -5.28 23.31 -14.26
N ASP A 138 -6.40 22.75 -13.89
CA ASP A 138 -7.54 22.61 -14.78
C ASP A 138 -8.73 23.44 -14.28
N ARG A 139 -9.42 24.08 -15.20
CA ARG A 139 -10.63 24.82 -14.91
C ARG A 139 -11.58 24.74 -16.10
N GLY A 140 -12.83 24.55 -15.79
CA GLY A 140 -13.82 24.43 -16.85
C GLY A 140 -15.23 24.64 -16.34
N THR A 141 -16.16 24.51 -17.26
CA THR A 141 -17.57 24.58 -16.99
C THR A 141 -18.25 23.42 -17.67
N MET A 142 -19.02 22.66 -16.92
CA MET A 142 -19.85 21.58 -17.41
C MET A 142 -21.31 22.02 -17.30
N SER A 143 -22.06 21.84 -18.34
CA SER A 143 -23.50 22.16 -18.36
C SER A 143 -24.27 20.89 -18.64
N SER A 144 -25.23 20.61 -17.78
CA SER A 144 -26.18 19.51 -17.94
C SER A 144 -27.59 20.06 -17.95
N SER A 145 -28.37 19.65 -18.95
CA SER A 145 -29.78 20.02 -19.04
C SER A 145 -30.64 18.76 -19.15
N GLY A 146 -31.65 18.67 -18.30
CA GLY A 146 -32.61 17.56 -18.29
C GLY A 146 -33.83 17.89 -17.43
N GLY A 147 -35.03 17.43 -17.84
CA GLY A 147 -36.23 17.56 -17.04
C GLY A 147 -36.70 19.02 -16.77
N GLY A 148 -36.32 19.99 -17.61
CA GLY A 148 -36.70 21.38 -17.42
C GLY A 148 -35.77 22.20 -16.51
N TYR A 149 -34.69 21.58 -16.02
CA TYR A 149 -33.66 22.24 -15.20
C TYR A 149 -32.33 22.27 -15.96
N SER A 150 -31.65 23.44 -15.91
CA SER A 150 -30.26 23.56 -16.35
C SER A 150 -29.36 23.59 -15.10
N CYS A 151 -28.32 22.80 -15.09
CA CYS A 151 -27.29 22.80 -14.06
C CYS A 151 -25.98 23.21 -14.72
N GLU A 152 -25.35 24.25 -14.22
CA GLU A 152 -24.01 24.67 -14.62
C GLU A 152 -23.07 24.42 -13.45
N ARG A 153 -22.01 23.66 -13.71
CA ARG A 153 -20.99 23.32 -12.72
C ARG A 153 -19.65 23.88 -13.21
N ARG A 154 -19.08 24.80 -12.44
CA ARG A 154 -17.75 25.36 -12.68
C ARG A 154 -16.79 24.71 -11.72
N TYR A 155 -15.68 24.25 -12.25
CA TYR A 155 -14.60 23.65 -11.45
C TYR A 155 -13.28 24.38 -11.71
N GLU A 156 -12.46 24.42 -10.65
CA GLU A 156 -11.09 24.88 -10.65
C GLU A 156 -10.28 23.90 -9.80
N ILE A 157 -9.35 23.19 -10.44
CA ILE A 157 -8.51 22.17 -9.82
C ILE A 157 -7.07 22.61 -9.95
N SER A 158 -6.37 22.72 -8.84
CA SER A 158 -4.94 22.97 -8.76
C SER A 158 -4.26 21.81 -8.09
N SER A 159 -3.54 20.98 -8.85
CA SER A 159 -2.83 19.83 -8.33
C SER A 159 -1.69 20.24 -7.39
N PRO A 160 -1.48 19.53 -6.26
CA PRO A 160 -0.44 19.87 -5.34
C PRO A 160 0.94 19.67 -5.96
N ARG A 161 1.86 20.60 -5.71
CA ARG A 161 3.26 20.44 -6.11
C ARG A 161 3.98 19.38 -5.28
N VAL A 162 3.70 19.38 -3.99
CA VAL A 162 4.33 18.49 -3.03
C VAL A 162 3.25 17.91 -2.11
N SER A 163 3.39 16.65 -1.78
CA SER A 163 2.60 16.03 -0.71
C SER A 163 3.54 15.30 0.23
N VAL A 164 3.26 15.36 1.53
CA VAL A 164 3.99 14.61 2.56
C VAL A 164 3.05 13.56 3.14
N ALA A 165 3.47 12.31 3.15
CA ALA A 165 2.63 11.19 3.54
C ALA A 165 3.24 10.40 4.70
N PRO A 166 2.71 10.52 5.92
CA PRO A 166 2.90 9.46 6.91
C PRO A 166 2.31 8.16 6.36
N THR A 167 3.06 7.09 6.50
CA THR A 167 2.78 5.82 5.83
C THR A 167 3.06 4.68 6.79
N VAL A 168 2.24 3.63 6.75
CA VAL A 168 2.46 2.38 7.43
C VAL A 168 2.25 1.24 6.46
N GLY A 169 2.98 0.15 6.63
CA GLY A 169 2.86 -0.99 5.75
C GLY A 169 3.53 -2.22 6.31
N PHE A 170 3.51 -3.28 5.52
CA PHE A 170 4.26 -4.49 5.81
C PHE A 170 4.66 -5.21 4.53
N ASP A 171 5.82 -5.85 4.59
CA ASP A 171 6.31 -6.78 3.58
C ASP A 171 6.03 -8.19 4.07
N CYS A 172 5.37 -9.01 3.26
CA CYS A 172 5.14 -10.42 3.51
C CYS A 172 6.02 -11.25 2.57
N TYR A 173 7.11 -11.81 3.07
CA TYR A 173 8.06 -12.58 2.28
C TYR A 173 7.49 -13.96 1.93
N ILE A 174 7.26 -14.19 0.64
CA ILE A 174 6.83 -15.48 0.10
C ILE A 174 8.05 -16.36 -0.15
N PHE A 175 9.14 -15.74 -0.60
CA PHE A 175 10.44 -16.35 -0.82
C PHE A 175 11.52 -15.51 -0.15
N SER A 176 12.71 -16.04 -0.05
CA SER A 176 13.86 -15.36 0.59
C SER A 176 14.12 -13.96 0.03
N SER A 177 13.81 -13.74 -1.25
CA SER A 177 14.07 -12.48 -1.95
C SER A 177 12.83 -11.84 -2.55
N LEU A 178 11.64 -12.42 -2.38
CA LEU A 178 10.39 -11.91 -2.95
C LEU A 178 9.33 -11.74 -1.87
N ALA A 179 8.77 -10.56 -1.79
CA ALA A 179 7.70 -10.24 -0.84
C ALA A 179 6.50 -9.60 -1.55
N LEU A 180 5.32 -9.78 -0.97
CA LEU A 180 4.17 -8.92 -1.20
C LEU A 180 4.26 -7.73 -0.26
N GLU A 181 4.11 -6.54 -0.80
CA GLU A 181 4.07 -5.29 -0.05
C GLU A 181 2.64 -4.78 0.04
N PHE A 182 2.24 -4.40 1.26
CA PHE A 182 0.98 -3.72 1.55
C PHE A 182 1.29 -2.42 2.27
N GLN A 183 0.75 -1.31 1.77
CA GLN A 183 1.01 0.00 2.30
C GLN A 183 -0.26 0.82 2.39
N TYR A 184 -0.40 1.57 3.47
CA TYR A 184 -1.38 2.63 3.62
C TYR A 184 -0.66 3.93 3.92
N GLY A 185 -0.97 4.98 3.16
CA GLY A 185 -0.43 6.31 3.34
C GLY A 185 -1.54 7.37 3.39
N PHE A 186 -1.20 8.51 3.96
CA PHE A 186 -2.09 9.68 3.99
C PHE A 186 -1.35 10.91 3.46
N PRO A 187 -1.28 11.09 2.11
CA PRO A 187 -0.67 12.25 1.51
C PRO A 187 -1.38 13.55 1.89
N LEU A 188 -0.69 14.38 2.65
CA LEU A 188 -1.05 15.74 2.98
C LEU A 188 -0.57 16.64 1.84
N ALA A 189 -1.49 17.14 1.04
CA ALA A 189 -1.18 17.98 -0.10
C ALA A 189 -0.78 19.39 0.35
N ILE A 190 0.25 19.94 -0.28
CA ILE A 190 0.69 21.32 -0.10
C ILE A 190 0.32 22.08 -1.37
N ASP A 191 -0.37 23.20 -1.23
CA ASP A 191 -0.87 24.06 -2.33
C ASP A 191 -1.87 23.39 -3.29
N GLY A 192 -2.38 22.21 -2.97
CA GLY A 192 -3.45 21.58 -3.73
C GLY A 192 -4.81 22.16 -3.34
N LYS A 193 -5.66 22.47 -4.33
CA LYS A 193 -7.01 23.00 -4.09
C LYS A 193 -7.96 22.55 -5.19
N THR A 194 -9.17 22.19 -4.77
CA THR A 194 -10.28 21.95 -5.67
C THR A 194 -11.47 22.81 -5.23
N ASN A 195 -11.99 23.60 -6.14
CA ASN A 195 -13.19 24.39 -5.94
C ASN A 195 -14.22 24.00 -7.01
N VAL A 196 -15.41 23.60 -6.58
CA VAL A 196 -16.51 23.28 -7.48
C VAL A 196 -17.72 24.11 -7.05
N SER A 197 -18.23 24.91 -7.96
CA SER A 197 -19.45 25.69 -7.75
C SER A 197 -20.56 25.19 -8.66
N THR A 198 -21.74 24.98 -8.12
CA THR A 198 -22.91 24.49 -8.85
C THR A 198 -24.01 25.53 -8.83
N THR A 199 -24.55 25.83 -10.00
CA THR A 199 -25.64 26.80 -10.22
C THR A 199 -26.80 26.10 -10.91
N TYR A 200 -28.01 26.29 -10.42
CA TYR A 200 -29.22 25.74 -10.99
C TYR A 200 -30.11 26.85 -11.56
N GLY A 201 -30.59 26.66 -12.81
CA GLY A 201 -31.58 27.54 -13.44
C GLY A 201 -31.13 28.97 -13.63
N GLY A 202 -29.82 29.25 -13.75
CA GLY A 202 -29.29 30.62 -13.92
C GLY A 202 -29.34 31.47 -12.64
N GLN A 203 -29.71 30.89 -11.50
CA GLN A 203 -29.72 31.56 -10.20
C GLN A 203 -28.30 31.67 -9.61
N GLN A 204 -28.18 32.43 -8.51
CA GLN A 204 -26.90 32.47 -7.76
C GLN A 204 -26.45 31.07 -7.35
N THR A 205 -25.13 30.89 -7.24
CA THR A 205 -24.45 29.64 -6.88
C THR A 205 -25.20 28.89 -5.79
N ALA A 206 -25.74 27.70 -6.11
CA ALA A 206 -26.54 26.91 -5.17
C ALA A 206 -25.67 26.29 -4.06
N TYR A 207 -24.46 25.88 -4.40
CA TYR A 207 -23.45 25.47 -3.41
C TYR A 207 -22.05 25.55 -3.98
N ARG A 208 -21.07 25.67 -3.09
CA ARG A 208 -19.66 25.67 -3.40
C ARG A 208 -18.93 24.64 -2.53
N MET A 209 -18.27 23.71 -3.17
CA MET A 209 -17.48 22.67 -2.52
C MET A 209 -15.98 22.98 -2.63
N ARG A 210 -15.25 22.79 -1.55
CA ARG A 210 -13.80 22.96 -1.49
C ARG A 210 -13.14 21.73 -0.88
N SER A 211 -12.00 21.36 -1.45
CA SER A 211 -11.12 20.33 -0.91
C SER A 211 -9.66 20.78 -1.00
N ASP A 212 -8.87 20.44 0.03
CA ASP A 212 -7.43 20.73 0.08
C ASP A 212 -6.58 19.60 -0.55
N MET A 213 -7.20 18.68 -1.28
CA MET A 213 -6.55 17.57 -2.00
C MET A 213 -5.76 16.59 -1.12
N HIS A 214 -6.04 16.53 0.18
CA HIS A 214 -5.58 15.45 1.03
C HIS A 214 -6.28 14.15 0.63
N ARG A 215 -5.58 13.03 0.77
CA ARG A 215 -6.10 11.76 0.27
C ARG A 215 -5.63 10.56 1.07
N HIS A 216 -6.36 9.48 0.98
CA HIS A 216 -5.95 8.16 1.42
C HIS A 216 -5.33 7.41 0.24
N ASN A 217 -4.26 6.70 0.48
CA ASN A 217 -3.58 5.89 -0.52
C ASN A 217 -3.37 4.47 0.02
N ILE A 218 -3.88 3.48 -0.70
CA ILE A 218 -3.69 2.07 -0.42
C ILE A 218 -2.89 1.47 -1.57
N GLN A 219 -1.76 0.84 -1.26
CA GLN A 219 -0.87 0.23 -2.25
C GLN A 219 -0.73 -1.25 -1.99
N ILE A 220 -0.70 -2.01 -3.07
CA ILE A 220 -0.33 -3.43 -3.09
C ILE A 220 0.74 -3.60 -4.16
N GLY A 221 1.84 -4.27 -3.82
CA GLY A 221 2.96 -4.44 -4.71
C GLY A 221 3.73 -5.72 -4.49
N VAL A 222 4.66 -5.96 -5.39
CA VAL A 222 5.67 -7.01 -5.31
C VAL A 222 7.02 -6.35 -5.11
N LYS A 223 7.76 -6.85 -4.14
CA LYS A 223 9.09 -6.38 -3.76
C LYS A 223 10.11 -7.48 -3.99
N ALA A 224 11.09 -7.23 -4.85
CA ALA A 224 12.23 -8.12 -5.09
C ALA A 224 13.47 -7.53 -4.41
N THR A 225 14.11 -8.29 -3.51
CA THR A 225 15.30 -7.86 -2.77
C THR A 225 16.57 -8.45 -3.39
N PHE A 226 17.65 -7.67 -3.40
CA PHE A 226 18.92 -8.04 -3.99
C PHE A 226 20.06 -8.09 -2.96
N PRO A 227 21.02 -9.03 -3.10
CA PRO A 227 21.12 -10.04 -4.15
C PRO A 227 19.97 -11.03 -4.11
N LEU A 228 19.49 -11.49 -5.28
CA LEU A 228 18.47 -12.53 -5.36
C LEU A 228 19.03 -13.83 -4.80
N ARG A 229 18.29 -14.40 -3.85
CA ARG A 229 18.61 -15.68 -3.23
C ARG A 229 17.40 -16.60 -3.39
N PHE A 230 17.66 -17.78 -3.89
CA PHE A 230 16.70 -18.86 -3.93
C PHE A 230 17.26 -20.00 -3.09
N THR A 231 16.57 -20.33 -2.02
CA THR A 231 16.90 -21.44 -1.14
C THR A 231 16.16 -22.70 -1.55
N THR A 232 16.57 -23.84 -1.04
CA THR A 232 15.82 -25.11 -1.23
C THR A 232 14.41 -24.99 -0.63
N GLU A 233 14.25 -24.20 0.43
CA GLU A 233 12.95 -23.93 1.06
C GLU A 233 12.06 -23.11 0.15
N ASP A 234 12.60 -22.16 -0.61
CA ASP A 234 11.84 -21.41 -1.62
C ASP A 234 11.29 -22.35 -2.70
N GLY A 235 12.07 -23.32 -3.15
CA GLY A 235 11.63 -24.36 -4.07
C GLY A 235 10.47 -25.18 -3.50
N ASN A 236 10.59 -25.64 -2.28
CA ASN A 236 9.54 -26.39 -1.61
C ASN A 236 8.27 -25.56 -1.42
N SER A 237 8.41 -24.30 -1.06
CA SER A 237 7.29 -23.38 -0.89
C SER A 237 6.56 -23.11 -2.22
N LEU A 238 7.31 -22.99 -3.32
CA LEU A 238 6.74 -22.85 -4.66
C LEU A 238 5.94 -24.09 -5.04
N PHE A 239 6.49 -25.29 -4.86
CA PHE A 239 5.79 -26.53 -5.12
C PHE A 239 4.51 -26.66 -4.30
N ARG A 240 4.57 -26.34 -3.00
CA ARG A 240 3.38 -26.34 -2.13
C ARG A 240 2.31 -25.40 -2.63
N MET A 241 2.68 -24.17 -3.03
CA MET A 241 1.71 -23.21 -3.59
C MET A 241 1.08 -23.72 -4.88
N ILE A 242 1.87 -24.31 -5.77
CA ILE A 242 1.35 -24.91 -7.01
C ILE A 242 0.39 -26.06 -6.70
N TYR A 243 0.74 -26.95 -5.80
CA TYR A 243 -0.13 -28.08 -5.41
C TYR A 243 -1.41 -27.61 -4.72
N MET A 244 -1.34 -26.57 -3.87
CA MET A 244 -2.53 -25.92 -3.30
C MET A 244 -3.43 -25.33 -4.38
N ALA A 245 -2.86 -24.61 -5.33
CA ALA A 245 -3.60 -23.98 -6.43
C ALA A 245 -4.29 -25.03 -7.34
N LEU A 246 -3.66 -26.20 -7.47
CA LEU A 246 -4.21 -27.34 -8.22
C LEU A 246 -5.19 -28.20 -7.40
N GLY A 247 -5.39 -27.89 -6.11
CA GLY A 247 -6.24 -28.69 -5.22
C GLY A 247 -5.68 -30.07 -4.90
N ILE A 248 -4.38 -30.31 -5.10
CA ILE A 248 -3.71 -31.60 -4.86
C ILE A 248 -3.04 -31.65 -3.48
N TYR A 249 -2.77 -30.49 -2.89
CA TYR A 249 -2.09 -30.38 -1.60
C TYR A 249 -3.08 -30.33 -0.46
N ASP A 250 -2.94 -31.27 0.48
CA ASP A 250 -3.63 -31.24 1.77
C ASP A 250 -2.65 -30.76 2.84
N PRO A 251 -2.90 -29.60 3.48
CA PRO A 251 -2.01 -29.09 4.54
C PRO A 251 -1.93 -29.99 5.78
N ASP A 252 -2.89 -30.92 5.95
CA ASP A 252 -2.89 -31.87 7.08
C ASP A 252 -1.91 -33.04 6.85
N ASP A 253 -1.47 -33.28 5.62
CA ASP A 253 -0.47 -34.31 5.27
C ASP A 253 0.98 -33.86 5.50
N ASP A 254 1.21 -32.60 5.88
CA ASP A 254 2.57 -32.14 6.16
C ASP A 254 3.15 -32.83 7.41
N PRO A 255 4.36 -33.38 7.32
CA PRO A 255 5.03 -33.94 8.48
C PRO A 255 5.21 -32.84 9.53
N LYS A 256 4.55 -33.00 10.67
CA LYS A 256 4.64 -32.03 11.77
C LYS A 256 6.11 -31.78 12.08
N PRO A 257 6.52 -30.51 12.23
CA PRO A 257 7.92 -30.18 12.52
C PRO A 257 8.37 -30.94 13.77
N GLU A 258 9.43 -31.74 13.63
CA GLU A 258 10.03 -32.47 14.76
C GLU A 258 10.32 -31.50 15.89
N THR A 259 9.78 -31.77 17.06
CA THR A 259 10.06 -30.95 18.23
C THR A 259 11.55 -31.02 18.57
N LYS A 260 12.11 -29.94 19.13
CA LYS A 260 13.53 -29.88 19.57
C LYS A 260 13.95 -31.08 20.42
N LYS A 261 13.00 -31.74 21.07
CA LYS A 261 13.15 -32.93 21.89
C LYS A 261 13.30 -34.21 21.04
N GLU A 262 12.62 -34.31 19.92
CA GLU A 262 12.69 -35.42 18.99
C GLU A 262 13.98 -35.35 18.15
N ARG A 263 14.39 -34.17 17.70
CA ARG A 263 15.71 -33.96 17.06
C ARG A 263 16.86 -34.37 17.96
N ARG A 264 16.82 -34.07 19.27
CA ARG A 264 17.82 -34.54 20.24
C ARG A 264 17.82 -36.06 20.39
N LYS A 265 16.66 -36.72 20.44
CA LYS A 265 16.55 -38.17 20.48
C LYS A 265 17.06 -38.84 19.20
N SER A 266 16.73 -38.30 18.05
CA SER A 266 17.19 -38.80 16.76
C SER A 266 18.71 -38.70 16.62
N SER A 267 19.32 -37.56 17.01
CA SER A 267 20.79 -37.41 17.01
C SER A 267 21.49 -38.34 18.02
N LEU A 268 20.92 -38.56 19.21
CA LEU A 268 21.45 -39.48 20.21
C LEU A 268 21.42 -40.94 19.73
N ASN A 269 20.32 -41.34 19.08
CA ASN A 269 20.19 -42.69 18.51
C ASN A 269 21.14 -42.92 17.33
N LYS A 270 21.42 -41.90 16.52
CA LYS A 270 22.44 -41.99 15.44
C LYS A 270 23.84 -42.20 16.02
N VAL A 271 24.20 -41.56 17.11
CA VAL A 271 25.49 -41.71 17.78
C VAL A 271 25.61 -43.08 18.46
N LEU A 272 24.53 -43.57 19.10
CA LEU A 272 24.52 -44.88 19.75
C LEU A 272 24.57 -46.06 18.76
N ASN A 273 24.08 -45.92 17.54
CA ASN A 273 24.11 -46.97 16.53
C ASN A 273 25.38 -46.93 15.63
N SER A 274 26.29 -46.00 15.89
CA SER A 274 27.57 -45.91 15.19
C SER A 274 28.76 -46.52 15.94
N TYR A 275 28.49 -47.12 17.09
CA TYR A 275 29.41 -47.94 17.87
C TYR A 275 28.93 -49.40 17.92
#